data_635db9a3aa9e45d43475c62e7f04bc91
#
_entry.id   635db9a3aa9e45d43475c62e7f04bc91
#
_cell.length_a   1.000
_cell.length_b   1.000
_cell.length_c   1.000
_cell.angle_alpha   90.00
_cell.angle_beta   90.00
_cell.angle_gamma   90.00
#
_symmetry.space_group_name_H-M   'P 1'
#
loop_
_entity.id
_entity.type
_entity.pdbx_description
1 polymer ?
#
loop_
_entity_poly.entity_id
_entity_poly.type
_entity_poly.pdbx_seq_one_letter_code
_entity_poly.pdbx_strand_id
1 'polypeptide(L)'
;NYDIWQFSSEGPFVGDSNFFPGTVHDLRALATNAGAKNRSWHPHPAPRVETAPKTRFRDVPQSSPFYKEIEWLANEKITTGWPDGTFRPDAGVERAAMAAYFYRMAGSPPVNLPARSPFRDVAPQDQFYREIVWMHQQGIATGWADGTFRPWQPVERGAMAAFIYRYKHK
;
A
#
# COMPACT_ATOMS: atom_id res chain seq x y z
N ASN A 1 35.69 16.74 19.94
CA ASN A 1 34.72 17.82 20.01
C ASN A 1 33.35 17.18 19.90
N TYR A 2 32.55 17.32 20.93
CA TYR A 2 31.22 16.75 20.98
C TYR A 2 30.23 17.90 20.97
N ASP A 3 29.39 17.94 19.95
CA ASP A 3 28.34 18.94 19.84
C ASP A 3 27.01 18.32 20.27
N ILE A 4 26.33 18.96 21.20
CA ILE A 4 24.98 18.58 21.61
C ILE A 4 24.01 19.26 20.65
N TRP A 5 23.19 18.50 19.98
CA TRP A 5 22.21 18.99 19.02
C TRP A 5 20.82 19.05 19.65
N GLN A 6 20.26 20.23 19.64
CA GLN A 6 18.84 20.39 19.85
C GLN A 6 18.16 20.33 18.47
N PHE A 7 17.36 19.30 18.20
CA PHE A 7 16.72 19.13 16.89
C PHE A 7 15.20 19.11 16.94
N SER A 8 14.59 19.19 18.11
CA SER A 8 13.13 19.31 18.24
C SER A 8 12.75 19.93 19.59
N SER A 9 11.79 20.82 19.55
CA SER A 9 11.04 21.29 20.74
C SER A 9 9.80 20.41 21.01
N GLU A 10 9.47 19.49 20.10
CA GLU A 10 8.31 18.61 20.17
C GLU A 10 8.81 17.15 20.16
N GLY A 11 9.32 16.69 21.27
CA GLY A 11 9.74 15.31 21.47
C GLY A 11 8.70 14.49 22.23
N PRO A 12 8.91 13.15 22.35
CA PRO A 12 8.04 12.28 23.17
C PRO A 12 8.11 12.59 24.68
N PHE A 13 8.99 13.49 25.07
CA PHE A 13 9.17 13.95 26.45
C PHE A 13 8.85 15.45 26.53
N VAL A 14 8.28 15.86 27.63
CA VAL A 14 8.02 17.29 27.92
C VAL A 14 9.36 18.01 28.06
N GLY A 15 9.70 18.83 27.06
CA GLY A 15 10.97 19.59 26.99
C GLY A 15 11.72 19.37 25.67
N ASP A 16 12.83 20.09 25.53
CA ASP A 16 13.68 20.00 24.34
C ASP A 16 14.42 18.65 24.28
N SER A 17 14.40 18.01 23.12
CA SER A 17 15.14 16.77 22.88
C SER A 17 16.54 17.10 22.36
N ASN A 18 17.57 16.72 23.14
CA ASN A 18 18.97 16.86 22.75
C ASN A 18 19.58 15.52 22.41
N PHE A 19 20.31 15.45 21.31
CA PHE A 19 21.07 14.25 20.91
C PHE A 19 22.56 14.47 21.15
N PHE A 20 23.21 13.51 21.81
CA PHE A 20 24.63 13.47 22.03
C PHE A 20 25.22 12.20 21.41
N PRO A 21 26.05 12.30 20.37
CA PRO A 21 26.56 11.13 19.62
C PRO A 21 27.72 10.39 20.33
N GLY A 22 28.03 10.75 21.55
CA GLY A 22 29.13 10.18 22.34
C GLY A 22 28.66 9.27 23.47
N THR A 23 29.63 8.72 24.22
CA THR A 23 29.40 7.90 25.42
C THR A 23 29.16 8.78 26.65
N VAL A 24 28.69 8.17 27.76
CA VAL A 24 28.60 8.86 29.08
C VAL A 24 29.98 9.36 29.57
N HIS A 25 31.06 8.68 29.19
CA HIS A 25 32.43 9.10 29.47
C HIS A 25 32.77 10.41 28.75
N ASP A 26 32.34 10.53 27.49
CA ASP A 26 32.58 11.72 26.68
C ASP A 26 31.76 12.92 27.16
N LEU A 27 30.55 12.72 27.65
CA LEU A 27 29.73 13.75 28.31
C LEU A 27 30.40 14.28 29.58
N ARG A 28 31.03 13.39 30.41
CA ARG A 28 31.78 13.78 31.59
C ARG A 28 33.03 14.60 31.24
N ALA A 29 33.73 14.23 30.15
CA ALA A 29 34.89 14.96 29.66
C ALA A 29 34.52 16.38 29.21
N LEU A 30 33.34 16.57 28.57
CA LEU A 30 32.82 17.87 28.24
C LEU A 30 32.51 18.74 29.48
N ALA A 31 31.84 18.15 30.47
CA ALA A 31 31.47 18.85 31.70
C ALA A 31 32.67 19.31 32.53
N THR A 32 33.79 18.61 32.45
CA THR A 32 35.01 18.92 33.20
C THR A 32 35.99 19.84 32.47
N ASN A 33 35.81 20.03 31.16
CA ASN A 33 36.71 20.83 30.31
C ASN A 33 36.22 22.27 30.10
N ALA A 34 35.80 22.92 31.18
CA ALA A 34 35.26 24.29 31.20
C ALA A 34 36.28 25.38 30.80
N GLY A 35 37.44 25.03 30.26
CA GLY A 35 38.49 25.96 29.87
C GLY A 35 38.88 25.94 28.40
N ALA A 36 38.24 25.19 27.55
CA ALA A 36 38.57 25.11 26.13
C ALA A 36 38.11 26.37 25.37
N LYS A 37 39.03 27.24 25.11
CA LYS A 37 38.87 28.45 24.31
C LYS A 37 38.23 28.12 22.95
N ASN A 38 37.17 28.82 22.67
CA ASN A 38 36.57 29.15 21.38
C ASN A 38 37.19 28.44 20.16
N ARG A 39 36.72 27.25 19.84
CA ARG A 39 36.95 26.63 18.55
C ARG A 39 35.81 27.03 17.62
N SER A 40 36.14 27.56 16.47
CA SER A 40 35.18 27.91 15.45
C SER A 40 34.18 26.79 15.22
N TRP A 41 32.93 27.06 15.52
CA TRP A 41 31.83 26.13 15.25
C TRP A 41 31.72 25.93 13.73
N HIS A 42 31.97 24.73 13.26
CA HIS A 42 31.66 24.33 11.90
C HIS A 42 30.36 23.55 11.98
N PRO A 43 29.26 24.08 11.42
CA PRO A 43 28.03 23.32 11.36
C PRO A 43 28.29 22.05 10.55
N HIS A 44 28.19 20.90 11.20
CA HIS A 44 28.07 19.68 10.42
C HIS A 44 26.82 19.82 9.56
N PRO A 45 26.86 19.46 8.26
CA PRO A 45 25.64 19.42 7.48
C PRO A 45 24.63 18.58 8.24
N ALA A 46 23.42 19.12 8.41
CA ALA A 46 22.32 18.41 9.00
C ALA A 46 22.27 17.00 8.38
N PRO A 47 22.04 15.94 9.19
CA PRO A 47 21.89 14.62 8.61
C PRO A 47 20.93 14.75 7.44
N ARG A 48 21.41 14.38 6.24
CA ARG A 48 20.57 14.42 5.05
C ARG A 48 19.36 13.56 5.41
N VAL A 49 18.20 14.19 5.58
CA VAL A 49 16.95 13.45 5.69
C VAL A 49 16.89 12.69 4.39
N GLU A 50 17.28 11.41 4.41
CA GLU A 50 16.97 10.52 3.32
C GLU A 50 15.45 10.58 3.23
N THR A 51 14.96 11.31 2.25
CA THR A 51 13.55 11.28 1.91
C THR A 51 13.24 9.81 1.72
N ALA A 52 12.42 9.26 2.61
CA ALA A 52 12.00 7.86 2.52
C ALA A 52 11.67 7.57 1.05
N PRO A 53 12.18 6.50 0.47
CA PRO A 53 11.99 6.24 -0.95
C PRO A 53 10.51 6.36 -1.26
N LYS A 54 10.21 7.15 -2.28
CA LYS A 54 8.83 7.47 -2.66
C LYS A 54 8.11 6.17 -2.98
N THR A 55 7.25 5.72 -2.08
CA THR A 55 6.41 4.55 -2.29
C THR A 55 5.36 4.85 -3.36
N ARG A 56 4.93 3.84 -4.09
CA ARG A 56 3.93 4.00 -5.16
C ARG A 56 2.60 4.53 -4.62
N PHE A 57 2.20 4.04 -3.46
CA PHE A 57 0.98 4.44 -2.77
C PHE A 57 1.32 5.19 -1.49
N ARG A 58 0.73 6.37 -1.31
CA ARG A 58 1.04 7.27 -0.18
C ARG A 58 0.66 6.70 1.19
N ASP A 59 -0.28 5.75 1.23
CA ASP A 59 -0.79 5.08 2.43
C ASP A 59 -0.13 3.71 2.69
N VAL A 60 0.90 3.35 1.89
CA VAL A 60 1.63 2.10 2.03
C VAL A 60 3.12 2.40 2.17
N PRO A 61 3.59 2.84 3.36
CA PRO A 61 5.01 3.00 3.64
C PRO A 61 5.73 1.63 3.63
N GLN A 62 7.04 1.64 3.44
CA GLN A 62 7.83 0.39 3.39
C GLN A 62 7.71 -0.50 4.63
N SER A 63 7.35 0.10 5.77
CA SER A 63 7.09 -0.62 7.03
C SER A 63 5.70 -1.26 7.10
N SER A 64 4.82 -0.99 6.12
CA SER A 64 3.47 -1.54 6.13
C SER A 64 3.48 -3.06 6.00
N PRO A 65 2.56 -3.76 6.68
CA PRO A 65 2.26 -5.14 6.35
C PRO A 65 1.94 -5.29 4.86
N PHE A 66 2.41 -6.36 4.25
CA PHE A 66 2.17 -6.66 2.83
C PHE A 66 2.73 -5.64 1.83
N TYR A 67 3.68 -4.76 2.25
CA TYR A 67 4.28 -3.77 1.36
C TYR A 67 4.82 -4.39 0.06
N LYS A 68 5.59 -5.49 0.19
CA LYS A 68 6.22 -6.17 -0.96
C LYS A 68 5.18 -6.75 -1.91
N GLU A 69 4.12 -7.34 -1.38
CA GLU A 69 3.02 -7.94 -2.13
C GLU A 69 2.20 -6.88 -2.87
N ILE A 70 1.95 -5.75 -2.23
CA ILE A 70 1.24 -4.61 -2.82
C ILE A 70 2.07 -3.98 -3.96
N GLU A 71 3.36 -3.76 -3.75
CA GLU A 71 4.27 -3.26 -4.79
C GLU A 71 4.37 -4.24 -5.96
N TRP A 72 4.43 -5.55 -5.68
CA TRP A 72 4.41 -6.57 -6.72
C TRP A 72 3.12 -6.52 -7.54
N LEU A 73 1.94 -6.47 -6.92
CA LEU A 73 0.66 -6.34 -7.62
C LEU A 73 0.64 -5.12 -8.55
N ALA A 74 1.23 -4.02 -8.12
CA ALA A 74 1.29 -2.80 -8.92
C ALA A 74 2.29 -2.90 -10.07
N ASN A 75 3.44 -3.55 -9.86
CA ASN A 75 4.45 -3.79 -10.90
C ASN A 75 3.91 -4.72 -11.99
N GLU A 76 3.19 -5.76 -11.61
CA GLU A 76 2.50 -6.67 -12.53
C GLU A 76 1.25 -6.04 -13.17
N LYS A 77 0.95 -4.77 -12.86
CA LYS A 77 -0.23 -4.06 -13.36
C LYS A 77 -1.58 -4.72 -12.99
N ILE A 78 -1.57 -5.56 -11.97
CA ILE A 78 -2.78 -6.20 -11.42
C ILE A 78 -3.62 -5.18 -10.68
N THR A 79 -2.98 -4.27 -9.94
CA THR A 79 -3.65 -3.11 -9.32
C THR A 79 -3.13 -1.79 -9.86
N THR A 80 -4.00 -0.77 -9.86
CA THR A 80 -3.64 0.62 -10.16
C THR A 80 -3.78 1.52 -8.93
N GLY A 81 -4.30 0.98 -7.83
CA GLY A 81 -4.73 1.78 -6.68
C GLY A 81 -5.94 2.67 -7.00
N TRP A 82 -6.14 3.66 -6.15
CA TRP A 82 -7.19 4.66 -6.30
C TRP A 82 -6.66 5.92 -7.01
N PRO A 83 -7.55 6.71 -7.65
CA PRO A 83 -7.15 7.96 -8.31
C PRO A 83 -6.46 8.98 -7.41
N ASP A 84 -6.69 8.90 -6.10
CA ASP A 84 -6.06 9.74 -5.09
C ASP A 84 -4.64 9.29 -4.70
N GLY A 85 -4.10 8.24 -5.34
CA GLY A 85 -2.77 7.70 -5.07
C GLY A 85 -2.69 6.82 -3.84
N THR A 86 -3.82 6.29 -3.35
CA THR A 86 -3.89 5.33 -2.24
C THR A 86 -4.11 3.90 -2.74
N PHE A 87 -3.77 2.92 -1.90
CA PHE A 87 -4.11 1.51 -2.12
C PHE A 87 -5.23 1.03 -1.18
N ARG A 88 -5.28 1.58 0.04
CA ARG A 88 -6.24 1.26 1.11
C ARG A 88 -6.13 -0.20 1.56
N PRO A 89 -5.00 -0.61 2.13
CA PRO A 89 -4.70 -2.01 2.44
C PRO A 89 -5.69 -2.67 3.40
N ASP A 90 -6.31 -1.89 4.28
CA ASP A 90 -7.26 -2.37 5.29
C ASP A 90 -8.72 -2.37 4.80
N ALA A 91 -8.96 -1.88 3.57
CA ALA A 91 -10.31 -1.87 3.01
C ALA A 91 -10.70 -3.25 2.47
N GLY A 92 -11.97 -3.60 2.59
CA GLY A 92 -12.52 -4.78 1.93
C GLY A 92 -12.46 -4.68 0.41
N VAL A 93 -12.23 -5.81 -0.26
CA VAL A 93 -12.19 -5.86 -1.73
C VAL A 93 -13.59 -6.15 -2.27
N GLU A 94 -14.13 -5.23 -3.06
CA GLU A 94 -15.40 -5.41 -3.75
C GLU A 94 -15.31 -6.50 -4.81
N ARG A 95 -16.43 -7.21 -5.06
CA ARG A 95 -16.48 -8.32 -6.03
C ARG A 95 -16.12 -7.88 -7.46
N ALA A 96 -16.49 -6.67 -7.85
CA ALA A 96 -16.12 -6.10 -9.15
C ALA A 96 -14.61 -5.84 -9.26
N ALA A 97 -14.00 -5.28 -8.22
CA ALA A 97 -12.55 -5.08 -8.16
C ALA A 97 -11.80 -6.43 -8.15
N MET A 98 -12.36 -7.43 -7.47
CA MET A 98 -11.81 -8.78 -7.50
C MET A 98 -11.84 -9.40 -8.89
N ALA A 99 -12.91 -9.20 -9.65
CA ALA A 99 -12.98 -9.65 -11.04
C ALA A 99 -11.86 -9.00 -11.89
N ALA A 100 -11.58 -7.72 -11.67
CA ALA A 100 -10.49 -7.03 -12.35
C ALA A 100 -9.10 -7.61 -11.99
N TYR A 101 -8.88 -7.99 -10.75
CA TYR A 101 -7.63 -8.63 -10.34
C TYR A 101 -7.43 -9.98 -11.05
N PHE A 102 -8.44 -10.86 -11.05
CA PHE A 102 -8.35 -12.14 -11.76
C PHE A 102 -8.15 -11.98 -13.26
N TYR A 103 -8.86 -11.03 -13.89
CA TYR A 103 -8.73 -10.75 -15.31
C TYR A 103 -7.32 -10.29 -15.69
N ARG A 104 -6.74 -9.35 -14.92
CA ARG A 104 -5.39 -8.86 -15.15
C ARG A 104 -4.32 -9.92 -14.86
N MET A 105 -4.50 -10.73 -13.82
CA MET A 105 -3.64 -11.90 -13.55
C MET A 105 -3.63 -12.90 -14.70
N ALA A 106 -4.74 -13.02 -15.43
CA ALA A 106 -4.84 -13.86 -16.63
C ALA A 106 -4.24 -13.22 -17.88
N GLY A 107 -3.60 -12.04 -17.78
CA GLY A 107 -3.01 -11.32 -18.90
C GLY A 107 -4.02 -10.50 -19.71
N SER A 108 -5.18 -10.19 -19.14
CA SER A 108 -6.23 -9.39 -19.78
C SER A 108 -6.65 -9.91 -21.17
N PRO A 109 -7.07 -11.18 -21.28
CA PRO A 109 -7.36 -11.79 -22.56
C PRO A 109 -8.57 -11.12 -23.27
N PRO A 110 -8.70 -11.28 -24.58
CA PRO A 110 -9.89 -10.84 -25.31
C PRO A 110 -11.17 -11.43 -24.72
N VAL A 111 -12.21 -10.60 -24.61
CA VAL A 111 -13.51 -11.02 -24.06
C VAL A 111 -14.58 -10.78 -25.12
N ASN A 112 -15.34 -11.80 -25.44
CA ASN A 112 -16.55 -11.65 -26.27
C ASN A 112 -17.69 -11.15 -25.38
N LEU A 113 -17.97 -9.86 -25.47
CA LEU A 113 -19.01 -9.23 -24.66
C LEU A 113 -20.40 -9.55 -25.26
N PRO A 114 -21.31 -10.14 -24.46
CA PRO A 114 -22.65 -10.43 -24.91
C PRO A 114 -23.48 -9.15 -25.11
N ALA A 115 -24.47 -9.18 -25.98
CA ALA A 115 -25.40 -8.06 -26.21
C ALA A 115 -26.22 -7.70 -24.95
N ARG A 116 -26.41 -8.66 -24.05
CA ARG A 116 -27.07 -8.47 -22.74
C ARG A 116 -26.17 -9.01 -21.65
N SER A 117 -26.12 -8.31 -20.53
CA SER A 117 -25.39 -8.76 -19.34
C SER A 117 -25.91 -10.12 -18.85
N PRO A 118 -25.01 -11.03 -18.42
CA PRO A 118 -25.42 -12.25 -17.74
C PRO A 118 -26.01 -12.01 -16.35
N PHE A 119 -25.85 -10.79 -15.82
CA PHE A 119 -26.34 -10.39 -14.51
C PHE A 119 -27.26 -9.19 -14.59
N ARG A 120 -28.37 -9.21 -13.85
CA ARG A 120 -29.38 -8.15 -13.91
C ARG A 120 -28.96 -6.84 -13.22
N ASP A 121 -27.94 -6.90 -12.35
CA ASP A 121 -27.39 -5.79 -11.57
C ASP A 121 -26.03 -5.28 -12.10
N VAL A 122 -25.64 -5.68 -13.32
CA VAL A 122 -24.42 -5.25 -13.99
C VAL A 122 -24.75 -4.89 -15.41
N ALA A 123 -24.67 -3.60 -15.73
CA ALA A 123 -24.93 -3.09 -17.06
C ALA A 123 -23.65 -3.01 -17.93
N PRO A 124 -23.76 -3.02 -19.28
CA PRO A 124 -22.60 -2.95 -20.17
C PRO A 124 -21.71 -1.72 -20.00
N GLN A 125 -22.24 -0.62 -19.46
CA GLN A 125 -21.52 0.63 -19.20
C GLN A 125 -20.89 0.67 -17.80
N ASP A 126 -21.16 -0.31 -16.94
CA ASP A 126 -20.64 -0.32 -15.59
C ASP A 126 -19.13 -0.57 -15.54
N GLN A 127 -18.50 0.02 -14.54
CA GLN A 127 -17.10 -0.25 -14.25
C GLN A 127 -16.88 -1.75 -14.02
N PHE A 128 -15.84 -2.28 -14.63
CA PHE A 128 -15.47 -3.71 -14.58
C PHE A 128 -16.46 -4.67 -15.25
N TYR A 129 -17.37 -4.19 -16.10
CA TYR A 129 -18.29 -5.05 -16.85
C TYR A 129 -17.55 -6.17 -17.61
N ARG A 130 -16.51 -5.82 -18.36
CA ARG A 130 -15.70 -6.77 -19.13
C ARG A 130 -15.09 -7.87 -18.25
N GLU A 131 -14.50 -7.48 -17.15
CA GLU A 131 -13.84 -8.35 -16.19
C GLU A 131 -14.83 -9.30 -15.52
N ILE A 132 -16.00 -8.79 -15.17
CA ILE A 132 -17.11 -9.57 -14.61
C ILE A 132 -17.62 -10.59 -15.62
N VAL A 133 -17.86 -10.17 -16.86
CA VAL A 133 -18.30 -11.07 -17.95
C VAL A 133 -17.26 -12.15 -18.22
N TRP A 134 -15.98 -11.77 -18.27
CA TRP A 134 -14.89 -12.73 -18.44
C TRP A 134 -14.87 -13.76 -17.31
N MET A 135 -14.95 -13.32 -16.07
CA MET A 135 -14.94 -14.18 -14.90
C MET A 135 -16.13 -15.17 -14.89
N HIS A 136 -17.27 -14.72 -15.40
CA HIS A 136 -18.45 -15.56 -15.61
C HIS A 136 -18.23 -16.59 -16.73
N GLN A 137 -17.77 -16.16 -17.91
CA GLN A 137 -17.49 -17.04 -19.05
C GLN A 137 -16.44 -18.12 -18.71
N GLN A 138 -15.50 -17.78 -17.84
CA GLN A 138 -14.50 -18.73 -17.34
C GLN A 138 -15.03 -19.66 -16.24
N GLY A 139 -16.27 -19.54 -15.82
CA GLY A 139 -16.83 -20.34 -14.73
C GLY A 139 -16.26 -20.06 -13.35
N ILE A 140 -15.48 -18.97 -13.18
CA ILE A 140 -14.88 -18.57 -11.90
C ILE A 140 -15.96 -18.01 -10.98
N ALA A 141 -16.82 -17.12 -11.51
CA ALA A 141 -17.94 -16.54 -10.80
C ALA A 141 -19.26 -16.87 -11.50
N THR A 142 -20.16 -17.53 -10.77
CA THR A 142 -21.47 -17.95 -11.30
C THR A 142 -22.60 -16.97 -10.96
N GLY A 143 -22.32 -15.98 -10.12
CA GLY A 143 -23.36 -15.09 -9.56
C GLY A 143 -24.19 -15.78 -8.48
N TRP A 144 -25.32 -15.19 -8.19
CA TRP A 144 -26.27 -15.67 -7.20
C TRP A 144 -27.49 -16.29 -7.89
N ALA A 145 -28.26 -17.11 -7.18
CA ALA A 145 -29.46 -17.76 -7.73
C ALA A 145 -30.53 -16.79 -8.20
N ASP A 146 -30.52 -15.55 -7.71
CA ASP A 146 -31.40 -14.46 -8.11
C ASP A 146 -30.96 -13.75 -9.41
N GLY A 147 -29.89 -14.21 -10.05
CA GLY A 147 -29.35 -13.64 -11.28
C GLY A 147 -28.52 -12.38 -11.07
N THR A 148 -28.07 -12.11 -9.84
CA THR A 148 -27.22 -10.97 -9.52
C THR A 148 -25.74 -11.37 -9.39
N PHE A 149 -24.84 -10.41 -9.60
CA PHE A 149 -23.39 -10.53 -9.31
C PHE A 149 -23.01 -9.86 -8.01
N ARG A 150 -23.70 -8.79 -7.64
CA ARG A 150 -23.48 -7.93 -6.47
C ARG A 150 -22.09 -7.27 -6.48
N PRO A 151 -21.79 -6.43 -7.47
CA PRO A 151 -20.46 -5.92 -7.77
C PRO A 151 -19.82 -5.14 -6.61
N TRP A 152 -20.61 -4.42 -5.84
CA TRP A 152 -20.16 -3.55 -4.74
C TRP A 152 -20.08 -4.25 -3.38
N GLN A 153 -20.50 -5.51 -3.32
CA GLN A 153 -20.40 -6.29 -2.09
C GLN A 153 -18.97 -6.74 -1.83
N PRO A 154 -18.46 -6.61 -0.59
CA PRO A 154 -17.16 -7.18 -0.21
C PRO A 154 -17.12 -8.70 -0.46
N VAL A 155 -15.97 -9.19 -0.89
CA VAL A 155 -15.75 -10.62 -1.10
C VAL A 155 -15.51 -11.30 0.23
N GLU A 156 -16.37 -12.27 0.55
CA GLU A 156 -16.15 -13.12 1.71
C GLU A 156 -14.98 -14.08 1.49
N ARG A 157 -14.30 -14.48 2.57
CA ARG A 157 -13.15 -15.40 2.52
C ARG A 157 -13.49 -16.72 1.82
N GLY A 158 -14.67 -17.27 2.07
CA GLY A 158 -15.14 -18.50 1.41
C GLY A 158 -15.34 -18.33 -0.08
N ALA A 159 -15.94 -17.24 -0.51
CA ALA A 159 -16.10 -16.90 -1.93
C ALA A 159 -14.74 -16.70 -2.62
N MET A 160 -13.78 -16.04 -1.95
CA MET A 160 -12.42 -15.91 -2.44
C MET A 160 -11.76 -17.28 -2.66
N ALA A 161 -11.86 -18.18 -1.71
CA ALA A 161 -11.30 -19.53 -1.85
C ALA A 161 -11.91 -20.27 -3.05
N ALA A 162 -13.24 -20.14 -3.26
CA ALA A 162 -13.92 -20.74 -4.40
C ALA A 162 -13.45 -20.12 -5.74
N PHE A 163 -13.23 -18.79 -5.81
CA PHE A 163 -12.71 -18.14 -7.01
C PHE A 163 -11.30 -18.60 -7.35
N ILE A 164 -10.40 -18.65 -6.36
CA ILE A 164 -9.02 -19.13 -6.55
C ILE A 164 -9.02 -20.58 -7.01
N TYR A 165 -9.81 -21.44 -6.37
CA TYR A 165 -9.92 -22.85 -6.75
C TYR A 165 -10.35 -23.01 -8.19
N ARG A 166 -11.45 -22.38 -8.61
CA ARG A 166 -11.96 -22.46 -9.98
C ARG A 166 -11.01 -21.84 -11.00
N TYR A 167 -10.29 -20.77 -10.63
CA TYR A 167 -9.29 -20.16 -11.49
C TYR A 167 -8.11 -21.10 -11.77
N LYS A 168 -7.69 -21.90 -10.79
CA LYS A 168 -6.56 -22.82 -10.89
C LYS A 168 -6.91 -24.17 -11.52
N HIS A 169 -8.17 -24.56 -11.53
CA HIS A 169 -8.63 -25.86 -12.00
C HIS A 169 -9.53 -25.74 -13.25
N LYS A 170 -9.13 -24.84 -14.15
CA LYS A 170 -9.75 -24.72 -15.48
C LYS A 170 -9.27 -25.78 -16.43
#